data_83453711a405804b28e1698a87f43f6e
#
_entry.id   83453711a405804b28e1698a87f43f6e
#
_cell.length_a   1.000
_cell.length_b   1.000
_cell.length_c   1.000
_cell.angle_alpha   90.00
_cell.angle_beta   90.00
_cell.angle_gamma   90.00
#
_symmetry.space_group_name_H-M   'P 1'
#
loop_
_entity.id
_entity.type
_entity.pdbx_description
1 polymer ?
#
loop_
_entity_poly.entity_id
_entity_poly.type
_entity_poly.pdbx_seq_one_letter_code
_entity_poly.pdbx_strand_id
1 'polypeptide(L)'
;MKKFLVMVCATLFSVSAFAGSQNITTDITQIQATEEDFFGGCLIKTADLIDNNLNCKRAFLTLDCAGVLEGNSKSEGQRRLDVATLAMLTGGKVNMIVTDQARINGYCLVERIKLLNTGA
;
A
#
# COMPACT_ATOMS: atom_id res chain seq x y z
N MET A 1 18.75 51.03 25.98
CA MET A 1 19.34 49.84 25.40
C MET A 1 18.31 48.92 24.90
N LYS A 2 18.22 48.78 23.63
CA LYS A 2 17.20 47.98 23.04
C LYS A 2 17.70 46.56 22.85
N LYS A 3 17.12 45.67 23.55
CA LYS A 3 17.31 44.26 23.31
C LYS A 3 16.39 43.84 22.19
N PHE A 4 16.95 43.61 21.06
CA PHE A 4 16.21 42.93 20.01
C PHE A 4 16.14 41.49 20.36
N LEU A 5 14.96 41.12 20.80
CA LEU A 5 14.60 39.73 20.78
C LEU A 5 14.35 39.41 19.33
N VAL A 6 15.38 38.92 18.67
CA VAL A 6 15.18 38.24 17.41
C VAL A 6 14.49 36.95 17.78
N MET A 7 13.20 37.00 17.74
CA MET A 7 12.42 35.81 17.74
C MET A 7 12.70 35.17 16.39
N VAL A 8 13.72 34.33 16.36
CA VAL A 8 13.86 33.39 15.28
C VAL A 8 12.65 32.48 15.40
N CYS A 9 11.63 32.78 14.65
CA CYS A 9 10.66 31.80 14.32
C CYS A 9 11.41 30.72 13.58
N ALA A 10 11.91 29.76 14.30
CA ALA A 10 12.23 28.51 13.72
C ALA A 10 10.90 27.99 13.19
N THR A 11 10.61 28.32 11.98
CA THR A 11 9.65 27.57 11.22
C THR A 11 10.21 26.17 11.18
N LEU A 12 9.77 25.40 12.12
CA LEU A 12 9.89 23.98 12.03
C LEU A 12 9.10 23.58 10.79
N PHE A 13 9.78 23.58 9.68
CA PHE A 13 9.35 22.75 8.61
C PHE A 13 9.53 21.32 9.10
N SER A 14 8.54 20.85 9.80
CA SER A 14 8.37 19.45 9.87
C SER A 14 8.15 19.02 8.43
N VAL A 15 9.24 18.60 7.78
CA VAL A 15 9.10 17.72 6.68
C VAL A 15 8.47 16.48 7.29
N SER A 16 7.16 16.52 7.44
CA SER A 16 6.43 15.31 7.67
C SER A 16 6.80 14.45 6.50
N ALA A 17 7.51 13.36 6.76
CA ALA A 17 7.55 12.27 5.83
C ALA A 17 6.10 11.90 5.63
N PHE A 18 5.48 12.49 4.62
CA PHE A 18 4.13 12.13 4.26
C PHE A 18 4.15 10.66 3.94
N ALA A 19 3.56 9.89 4.83
CA ALA A 19 3.10 8.61 4.45
C ALA A 19 2.22 8.86 3.24
N GLY A 20 2.73 8.50 2.10
CA GLY A 20 2.05 8.71 0.85
C GLY A 20 1.07 7.60 0.54
N SER A 21 0.16 7.92 -0.33
CA SER A 21 -0.66 6.92 -0.97
C SER A 21 -0.62 7.12 -2.48
N GLN A 22 -0.82 6.04 -3.21
CA GLN A 22 -0.85 6.05 -4.66
C GLN A 22 -2.08 5.32 -5.16
N ASN A 23 -2.72 5.91 -6.14
CA ASN A 23 -3.79 5.26 -6.90
C ASN A 23 -3.16 4.69 -8.17
N ILE A 24 -3.19 3.38 -8.33
CA ILE A 24 -2.57 2.69 -9.46
C ILE A 24 -3.55 1.75 -10.13
N THR A 25 -3.55 1.77 -11.46
CA THR A 25 -4.29 0.81 -12.28
C THR A 25 -3.28 -0.10 -12.97
N THR A 26 -3.39 -1.39 -12.75
CA THR A 26 -2.40 -2.36 -13.21
C THR A 26 -2.99 -3.76 -13.31
N ASP A 27 -2.19 -4.67 -13.82
CA ASP A 27 -2.49 -6.11 -13.82
C ASP A 27 -1.80 -6.78 -12.64
N ILE A 28 -2.44 -7.77 -12.05
CA ILE A 28 -1.81 -8.63 -11.05
C ILE A 28 -1.13 -9.77 -11.78
N THR A 29 0.16 -9.92 -11.56
CA THR A 29 0.98 -10.93 -12.23
C THR A 29 1.31 -12.12 -11.36
N GLN A 30 1.20 -11.95 -10.03
CA GLN A 30 1.51 -13.03 -9.09
C GLN A 30 0.75 -12.81 -7.79
N ILE A 31 0.26 -13.90 -7.21
CA ILE A 31 -0.28 -13.94 -5.85
C ILE A 31 0.50 -15.00 -5.10
N GLN A 32 0.97 -14.64 -3.91
CA GLN A 32 1.78 -15.52 -3.09
C GLN A 32 1.17 -15.63 -1.70
N ALA A 33 0.94 -16.87 -1.25
CA ALA A 33 0.62 -17.14 0.14
C ALA A 33 1.93 -17.12 0.95
N THR A 34 1.92 -16.44 2.07
CA THR A 34 3.09 -16.24 2.89
C THR A 34 2.80 -16.50 4.37
N GLU A 35 3.85 -16.42 5.17
CA GLU A 35 3.76 -16.45 6.61
C GLU A 35 3.03 -15.21 7.13
N GLU A 36 2.14 -15.41 8.08
CA GLU A 36 1.30 -14.33 8.61
C GLU A 36 2.12 -13.22 9.25
N ASP A 37 3.09 -13.57 10.07
CA ASP A 37 3.88 -12.63 10.86
C ASP A 37 4.88 -11.83 10.00
N PHE A 38 5.29 -12.38 8.88
CA PHE A 38 6.35 -11.78 8.07
C PHE A 38 5.81 -10.87 6.96
N PHE A 39 4.71 -11.27 6.32
CA PHE A 39 4.21 -10.59 5.14
C PHE A 39 2.70 -10.35 5.19
N GLY A 40 2.05 -10.68 6.30
CA GLY A 40 0.61 -10.52 6.42
C GLY A 40 -0.21 -11.64 5.78
N GLY A 41 0.41 -12.76 5.46
CA GLY A 41 -0.27 -13.94 4.93
C GLY A 41 -0.41 -13.99 3.42
N CYS A 42 -0.31 -12.87 2.72
CA CYS A 42 -0.34 -12.84 1.26
C CYS A 42 0.33 -11.60 0.69
N LEU A 43 1.01 -11.80 -0.42
CA LEU A 43 1.62 -10.76 -1.22
C LEU A 43 1.12 -10.84 -2.65
N ILE A 44 1.10 -9.70 -3.32
CA ILE A 44 0.86 -9.65 -4.76
C ILE A 44 2.01 -8.96 -5.47
N LYS A 45 2.21 -9.31 -6.70
CA LYS A 45 3.08 -8.62 -7.64
C LYS A 45 2.25 -8.08 -8.78
N THR A 46 2.62 -6.89 -9.22
CA THR A 46 1.89 -6.17 -10.27
C THR A 46 2.77 -5.92 -11.48
N ALA A 47 2.17 -5.74 -12.64
CA ALA A 47 2.89 -5.44 -13.87
C ALA A 47 3.60 -4.09 -13.78
N ASP A 48 2.94 -3.09 -13.17
CA ASP A 48 3.49 -1.77 -12.99
C ASP A 48 3.95 -1.60 -11.55
N LEU A 49 5.14 -1.04 -11.36
CA LEU A 49 5.67 -0.79 -10.03
C LEU A 49 5.03 0.46 -9.42
N ILE A 50 4.91 0.44 -8.09
CA ILE A 50 4.48 1.62 -7.35
C ILE A 50 5.52 2.74 -7.46
N ASP A 51 5.09 3.97 -7.19
CA ASP A 51 5.92 5.15 -7.25
C ASP A 51 7.10 5.07 -6.27
N ASN A 52 8.26 5.59 -6.70
CA ASN A 52 9.45 5.75 -5.86
C ASN A 52 9.23 6.63 -4.64
N ASN A 53 8.22 7.50 -4.67
CA ASN A 53 7.90 8.39 -3.56
C ASN A 53 7.31 7.66 -2.36
N LEU A 54 6.80 6.46 -2.55
CA LEU A 54 6.34 5.64 -1.45
C LEU A 54 7.52 5.00 -0.73
N ASN A 55 7.52 5.11 0.58
CA ASN A 55 8.58 4.58 1.42
C ASN A 55 8.37 3.10 1.72
N CYS A 56 8.46 2.27 0.71
CA CYS A 56 8.35 0.83 0.86
C CYS A 56 9.14 0.09 -0.22
N LYS A 57 9.35 -1.19 0.02
CA LYS A 57 9.92 -2.09 -0.98
C LYS A 57 8.93 -2.24 -2.14
N ARG A 58 9.45 -2.22 -3.37
CA ARG A 58 8.61 -2.15 -4.57
C ARG A 58 8.34 -3.49 -5.23
N ALA A 59 9.00 -4.56 -4.77
CA ALA A 59 8.88 -5.86 -5.40
C ALA A 59 7.49 -6.49 -5.22
N PHE A 60 6.88 -6.27 -4.07
CA PHE A 60 5.58 -6.83 -3.72
C PHE A 60 4.75 -5.83 -2.95
N LEU A 61 3.44 -6.08 -2.91
CA LEU A 61 2.48 -5.38 -2.07
C LEU A 61 1.81 -6.40 -1.15
N THR A 62 1.53 -6.01 0.09
CA THR A 62 0.78 -6.88 0.98
C THR A 62 -0.70 -6.57 0.95
N LEU A 63 -1.52 -7.61 0.95
CA LEU A 63 -2.96 -7.49 1.12
C LEU A 63 -3.37 -7.64 2.59
N ASP A 64 -2.43 -8.01 3.45
CA ASP A 64 -2.66 -8.29 4.86
C ASP A 64 -3.84 -9.24 5.10
N CYS A 65 -3.76 -10.39 4.46
CA CYS A 65 -4.79 -11.44 4.56
C CYS A 65 -4.99 -11.95 5.97
N ALA A 66 -3.97 -11.86 6.80
CA ALA A 66 -4.00 -12.30 8.20
C ALA A 66 -4.55 -11.24 9.16
N GLY A 67 -4.64 -9.97 8.71
CA GLY A 67 -5.14 -8.88 9.53
C GLY A 67 -4.19 -8.50 10.66
N VAL A 68 -2.87 -8.52 10.41
CA VAL A 68 -1.86 -8.20 11.44
C VAL A 68 -1.66 -6.70 11.64
N LEU A 69 -2.02 -5.89 10.66
CA LEU A 69 -1.91 -4.45 10.76
C LEU A 69 -3.05 -3.87 11.59
N GLU A 70 -2.71 -2.90 12.43
CA GLU A 70 -3.70 -2.18 13.23
C GLU A 70 -4.76 -1.52 12.36
N GLY A 71 -6.01 -1.65 12.74
CA GLY A 71 -7.14 -1.10 11.96
C GLY A 71 -7.55 -1.93 10.77
N ASN A 72 -6.89 -3.05 10.53
CA ASN A 72 -7.21 -3.99 9.47
C ASN A 72 -7.69 -5.31 10.06
N SER A 73 -8.62 -5.96 9.39
CA SER A 73 -9.13 -7.25 9.84
C SER A 73 -8.78 -8.35 8.85
N LYS A 74 -8.80 -9.58 9.35
CA LYS A 74 -8.61 -10.77 8.52
C LYS A 74 -9.66 -10.84 7.41
N SER A 75 -10.91 -10.51 7.71
CA SER A 75 -11.98 -10.55 6.70
C SER A 75 -11.79 -9.50 5.62
N GLU A 76 -11.28 -8.31 5.95
CA GLU A 76 -10.94 -7.29 4.98
C GLU A 76 -9.79 -7.74 4.07
N GLY A 77 -8.76 -8.32 4.65
CA GLY A 77 -7.63 -8.86 3.90
C GLY A 77 -8.06 -9.99 2.95
N GLN A 78 -8.92 -10.88 3.41
CA GLN A 78 -9.45 -11.95 2.58
C GLN A 78 -10.30 -11.42 1.43
N ARG A 79 -11.09 -10.38 1.63
CA ARG A 79 -11.84 -9.74 0.55
C ARG A 79 -10.94 -9.13 -0.50
N ARG A 80 -9.84 -8.50 -0.08
CA ARG A 80 -8.85 -7.98 -1.02
C ARG A 80 -8.21 -9.10 -1.83
N LEU A 81 -7.89 -10.21 -1.18
CA LEU A 81 -7.35 -11.39 -1.85
C LEU A 81 -8.34 -11.96 -2.87
N ASP A 82 -9.62 -12.01 -2.52
CA ASP A 82 -10.65 -12.50 -3.44
C ASP A 82 -10.73 -11.66 -4.70
N VAL A 83 -10.69 -10.34 -4.58
CA VAL A 83 -10.68 -9.43 -5.73
C VAL A 83 -9.42 -9.64 -6.57
N ALA A 84 -8.26 -9.72 -5.93
CA ALA A 84 -7.00 -9.94 -6.62
C ALA A 84 -7.00 -11.28 -7.39
N THR A 85 -7.49 -12.33 -6.76
CA THR A 85 -7.59 -13.65 -7.36
C THR A 85 -8.53 -13.64 -8.58
N LEU A 86 -9.68 -13.01 -8.44
CA LEU A 86 -10.62 -12.89 -9.54
C LEU A 86 -10.02 -12.12 -10.72
N ALA A 87 -9.33 -11.02 -10.44
CA ALA A 87 -8.65 -10.24 -11.47
C ALA A 87 -7.62 -11.08 -12.21
N MET A 88 -6.80 -11.83 -11.48
CA MET A 88 -5.77 -12.68 -12.08
C MET A 88 -6.37 -13.80 -12.94
N LEU A 89 -7.44 -14.42 -12.47
CA LEU A 89 -8.11 -15.52 -13.20
C LEU A 89 -8.81 -15.03 -14.47
N THR A 90 -9.34 -13.82 -14.46
CA THR A 90 -10.08 -13.26 -15.59
C THR A 90 -9.24 -12.39 -16.51
N GLY A 91 -8.00 -12.11 -16.14
CA GLY A 91 -7.15 -11.17 -16.88
C GLY A 91 -7.63 -9.72 -16.76
N GLY A 92 -8.44 -9.41 -15.74
CA GLY A 92 -8.94 -8.06 -15.51
C GLY A 92 -7.90 -7.15 -14.88
N LYS A 93 -8.00 -5.86 -15.17
CA LYS A 93 -7.22 -4.84 -14.50
C LYS A 93 -7.81 -4.54 -13.13
N VAL A 94 -6.95 -4.15 -12.22
CA VAL A 94 -7.35 -3.66 -10.91
C VAL A 94 -6.96 -2.20 -10.76
N ASN A 95 -7.76 -1.47 -9.99
CA ASN A 95 -7.38 -0.16 -9.47
C ASN A 95 -7.19 -0.28 -7.98
N MET A 96 -6.03 0.14 -7.50
CA MET A 96 -5.65 -0.01 -6.10
C MET A 96 -5.27 1.32 -5.49
N ILE A 97 -5.55 1.47 -4.20
CA ILE A 97 -4.92 2.48 -3.36
C ILE A 97 -3.90 1.77 -2.50
N VAL A 98 -2.65 2.18 -2.67
CA VAL A 98 -1.49 1.65 -1.95
C VAL A 98 -0.97 2.72 -1.01
N THR A 99 -0.69 2.36 0.23
CA THR A 99 -0.19 3.30 1.23
C THR A 99 1.12 2.82 1.82
N ASP A 100 2.00 3.77 2.14
CA ASP A 100 3.21 3.49 2.94
C ASP A 100 3.02 3.78 4.43
N GLN A 101 1.84 4.25 4.84
CA GLN A 101 1.49 4.42 6.26
C GLN A 101 1.36 3.10 7.01
N ALA A 102 1.02 2.05 6.30
CA ALA A 102 0.91 0.72 6.83
C ALA A 102 1.79 -0.20 6.00
N ARG A 103 2.74 -0.85 6.66
CA ARG A 103 3.71 -1.71 6.00
C ARG A 103 3.92 -2.97 6.82
N ILE A 104 4.14 -4.06 6.14
CA ILE A 104 4.56 -5.32 6.76
C ILE A 104 5.90 -5.68 6.15
N ASN A 105 6.92 -5.77 6.99
CA ASN A 105 8.29 -6.09 6.59
C ASN A 105 8.80 -5.19 5.43
N GLY A 106 8.39 -3.91 5.44
CA GLY A 106 8.78 -2.93 4.45
C GLY A 106 7.94 -2.91 3.18
N TYR A 107 6.97 -3.80 3.03
CA TYR A 107 6.04 -3.81 1.89
C TYR A 107 4.81 -2.98 2.19
N CYS A 108 4.42 -2.14 1.24
CA CYS A 108 3.22 -1.30 1.35
C CYS A 108 1.95 -2.13 1.38
N LEU A 109 0.96 -1.61 2.10
CA LEU A 109 -0.38 -2.18 2.15
C LEU A 109 -1.22 -1.72 0.96
N VAL A 110 -1.95 -2.63 0.35
CA VAL A 110 -3.06 -2.32 -0.53
C VAL A 110 -4.28 -2.06 0.35
N GLU A 111 -4.65 -0.78 0.49
CA GLU A 111 -5.82 -0.40 1.30
C GLU A 111 -7.13 -0.78 0.64
N ARG A 112 -7.19 -0.57 -0.66
CA ARG A 112 -8.38 -0.83 -1.46
C ARG A 112 -8.00 -1.40 -2.81
N ILE A 113 -8.77 -2.35 -3.28
CA ILE A 113 -8.62 -2.93 -4.60
C ILE A 113 -9.99 -3.04 -5.26
N LYS A 114 -10.06 -2.63 -6.51
CA LYS A 114 -11.25 -2.74 -7.35
C LYS A 114 -10.92 -3.53 -8.60
N LEU A 115 -11.81 -4.44 -8.96
CA LEU A 115 -11.74 -5.08 -10.26
C LEU A 115 -12.43 -4.18 -11.29
N LEU A 116 -11.70 -3.85 -12.34
CA LEU A 116 -12.23 -3.02 -13.41
C LEU A 116 -12.83 -3.86 -14.51
N ASN A 117 -13.95 -3.38 -15.05
CA ASN A 117 -14.51 -3.96 -16.27
C ASN A 117 -13.65 -3.43 -17.45
N THR A 118 -12.94 -4.33 -18.10
CA THR A 118 -12.08 -3.99 -19.23
C THR A 118 -12.83 -3.88 -20.56
N GLY A 119 -14.14 -4.03 -20.55
CA GLY A 119 -14.97 -3.74 -21.69
C GLY A 119 -14.83 -4.70 -22.88
N ALA A 120 -14.38 -5.91 -22.60
CA ALA A 120 -14.32 -6.95 -23.63
C ALA A 120 -15.71 -7.43 -24.03
#